data_6d54c2321de7f21d783f1d12a243d5d6
#
_entry.id   6d54c2321de7f21d783f1d12a243d5d6
#
_cell.length_a   1.000
_cell.length_b   1.000
_cell.length_c   1.000
_cell.angle_alpha   90.00
_cell.angle_beta   90.00
_cell.angle_gamma   90.00
#
_symmetry.space_group_name_H-M   'P 1'
#
loop_
_entity.id
_entity.type
_entity.pdbx_description
1 polymer ?
#
loop_
_entity_poly.entity_id
_entity_poly.type
_entity_poly.pdbx_seq_one_letter_code
_entity_poly.pdbx_strand_id
1 'polypeptide(L)'
;CNDGNSLTINDTWSLDCSCSGTPIDCQGTPFGTALPGAPCNDGDPNTGNDTWNNACQCVGLPIDCNGVPGGGAVVDLCGVCGGNNDCVVASTCYTLTSVSGNPDGEEAENGNIYNNTGSLDLVFDGEATPWRGNQVVALRFGNIAIPRDAPILQAYVQFTARGTGNLSPSVMNVALQASDNAPALGFTPFDFSSRPTTSSVPWAPPSWTVANANGVAQRTSDLSSAVEEVVGRPGWSQGNAMVVLIEGEGRRSAWSWDQSQARAARL
;
A
#
# COMPACT_ATOMS: atom_id res chain seq x y z
N CYS A 1 38.70 -20.83 52.98
CA CYS A 1 37.52 -21.55 52.54
C CYS A 1 36.89 -20.79 51.37
N ASN A 2 35.85 -21.31 50.80
CA ASN A 2 34.96 -20.63 49.79
C ASN A 2 33.55 -20.99 50.21
N ASP A 3 32.71 -19.98 50.46
CA ASP A 3 31.32 -20.18 50.87
C ASP A 3 30.37 -20.40 49.68
N GLY A 4 30.89 -20.32 48.46
CA GLY A 4 30.12 -20.48 47.21
C GLY A 4 29.28 -19.29 46.84
N ASN A 5 29.34 -18.19 47.55
CA ASN A 5 28.62 -16.95 47.24
C ASN A 5 29.51 -16.00 46.43
N SER A 6 29.11 -15.69 45.22
CA SER A 6 29.85 -14.78 44.32
C SER A 6 29.81 -13.31 44.77
N LEU A 7 28.98 -12.99 45.74
CA LEU A 7 28.86 -11.66 46.34
C LEU A 7 29.62 -11.55 47.70
N THR A 8 30.59 -12.41 47.94
CA THR A 8 31.50 -12.32 49.09
C THR A 8 32.95 -12.45 48.62
N ILE A 9 33.89 -11.88 49.41
CA ILE A 9 35.31 -11.99 49.20
C ILE A 9 36.00 -12.25 50.57
N ASN A 10 37.25 -12.73 50.50
CA ASN A 10 38.06 -13.01 51.70
C ASN A 10 37.41 -14.01 52.69
N ASP A 11 36.84 -15.07 52.12
CA ASP A 11 36.15 -16.11 52.91
C ASP A 11 37.05 -16.73 53.95
N THR A 12 36.58 -16.73 55.15
CA THR A 12 37.34 -17.27 56.33
C THR A 12 36.48 -18.25 57.12
N TRP A 13 37.16 -19.24 57.73
CA TRP A 13 36.52 -20.13 58.68
C TRP A 13 36.24 -19.40 59.99
N SER A 14 35.05 -19.46 60.48
CA SER A 14 34.65 -19.05 61.81
C SER A 14 34.90 -20.15 62.82
N LEU A 15 34.83 -19.85 64.11
CA LEU A 15 35.11 -20.81 65.21
C LEU A 15 34.06 -21.96 65.25
N ASP A 16 32.92 -21.79 64.67
CA ASP A 16 31.85 -22.78 64.53
C ASP A 16 31.99 -23.66 63.29
N CYS A 17 33.10 -23.56 62.58
CA CYS A 17 33.38 -24.23 61.31
C CYS A 17 32.44 -23.82 60.15
N SER A 18 31.81 -22.65 60.16
CA SER A 18 31.14 -22.07 59.02
C SER A 18 32.11 -21.24 58.19
N CYS A 19 31.93 -21.28 56.85
CA CYS A 19 32.70 -20.45 55.94
C CYS A 19 31.88 -19.23 55.58
N SER A 20 32.40 -18.01 55.76
CA SER A 20 31.73 -16.76 55.35
C SER A 20 32.76 -15.74 54.91
N GLY A 21 32.33 -14.88 53.96
CA GLY A 21 33.17 -13.81 53.42
C GLY A 21 32.63 -12.42 53.71
N THR A 22 33.42 -11.43 53.38
CA THR A 22 33.00 -10.03 53.41
C THR A 22 32.07 -9.78 52.24
N PRO A 23 30.81 -9.32 52.46
CA PRO A 23 29.92 -9.00 51.38
C PRO A 23 30.47 -7.90 50.49
N ILE A 24 30.32 -8.09 49.18
CA ILE A 24 30.61 -7.08 48.15
C ILE A 24 29.35 -6.74 47.42
N ASP A 25 29.31 -5.52 46.88
CA ASP A 25 28.23 -5.11 45.98
C ASP A 25 28.52 -5.52 44.52
N CYS A 26 27.62 -5.22 43.60
CA CYS A 26 27.73 -5.57 42.18
C CYS A 26 28.92 -4.90 41.45
N GLN A 27 29.55 -3.90 42.06
CA GLN A 27 30.78 -3.25 41.60
C GLN A 27 32.04 -3.81 42.26
N GLY A 28 31.89 -4.81 43.13
CA GLY A 28 33.00 -5.42 43.84
C GLY A 28 33.47 -4.63 45.07
N THR A 29 32.68 -3.64 45.52
CA THR A 29 33.03 -2.80 46.66
C THR A 29 32.58 -3.47 47.98
N PRO A 30 33.50 -3.72 48.95
CA PRO A 30 33.14 -4.27 50.26
C PRO A 30 32.11 -3.39 50.96
N PHE A 31 30.99 -3.98 51.40
CA PHE A 31 29.86 -3.29 52.03
C PHE A 31 29.30 -2.13 51.19
N GLY A 32 29.47 -2.18 49.83
CA GLY A 32 28.99 -1.16 48.90
C GLY A 32 27.46 -1.18 48.76
N THR A 33 26.95 -0.18 48.07
CA THR A 33 25.50 0.06 47.91
C THR A 33 24.93 -0.34 46.56
N ALA A 34 25.77 -0.78 45.62
CA ALA A 34 25.33 -1.25 44.27
C ALA A 34 24.77 -2.68 44.38
N LEU A 35 23.70 -2.86 45.13
CA LEU A 35 23.03 -4.15 45.37
C LEU A 35 21.94 -4.42 44.30
N PRO A 36 21.53 -5.69 44.14
CA PRO A 36 20.36 -5.99 43.29
C PRO A 36 19.16 -5.13 43.65
N GLY A 37 18.58 -4.46 42.64
CA GLY A 37 17.52 -3.45 42.77
C GLY A 37 18.00 -2.02 42.97
N ALA A 38 19.27 -1.78 43.26
CA ALA A 38 19.85 -0.44 43.33
C ALA A 38 19.99 0.16 41.89
N PRO A 39 19.84 1.50 41.74
CA PRO A 39 19.98 2.17 40.46
C PRO A 39 21.40 2.03 39.88
N CYS A 40 21.49 1.91 38.59
CA CYS A 40 22.74 1.91 37.82
C CYS A 40 22.52 2.65 36.48
N ASN A 41 23.46 2.53 35.56
CA ASN A 41 23.33 3.02 34.20
C ASN A 41 23.98 1.97 33.28
N ASP A 42 23.21 1.33 32.41
CA ASP A 42 23.68 0.29 31.50
C ASP A 42 24.31 0.89 30.23
N GLY A 43 24.19 2.20 30.02
CA GLY A 43 24.76 2.93 28.89
C GLY A 43 23.92 2.84 27.60
N ASP A 44 22.76 2.19 27.61
CA ASP A 44 21.83 2.16 26.47
C ASP A 44 20.87 3.33 26.55
N PRO A 45 20.88 4.27 25.57
CA PRO A 45 19.97 5.40 25.54
C PRO A 45 18.50 5.00 25.29
N ASN A 46 18.24 3.75 24.90
CA ASN A 46 16.88 3.24 24.64
C ASN A 46 16.26 2.55 25.86
N THR A 47 16.98 2.52 26.98
CA THR A 47 16.50 2.01 28.26
C THR A 47 16.49 3.09 29.32
N GLY A 48 15.77 2.84 30.41
CA GLY A 48 15.75 3.74 31.57
C GLY A 48 15.26 3.02 32.80
N ASN A 49 15.37 3.67 33.97
CA ASN A 49 15.17 3.06 35.28
C ASN A 49 16.08 1.83 35.49
N ASP A 50 17.33 1.98 35.05
CA ASP A 50 18.29 0.90 35.09
C ASP A 50 18.59 0.50 36.53
N THR A 51 18.56 -0.78 36.78
CA THR A 51 18.83 -1.38 38.11
C THR A 51 19.69 -2.60 37.99
N TRP A 52 20.48 -2.88 39.05
CA TRP A 52 21.24 -4.11 39.17
C TRP A 52 20.32 -5.31 39.35
N ASN A 53 20.44 -6.33 38.53
CA ASN A 53 19.71 -7.58 38.70
C ASN A 53 20.46 -8.53 39.68
N ASN A 54 19.87 -9.69 39.99
CA ASN A 54 20.47 -10.67 40.90
C ASN A 54 21.78 -11.31 40.39
N ALA A 55 22.09 -11.13 39.12
CA ALA A 55 23.34 -11.57 38.50
C ALA A 55 24.37 -10.43 38.42
N CYS A 56 24.14 -9.33 39.10
CA CYS A 56 24.97 -8.12 39.04
C CYS A 56 25.19 -7.57 37.63
N GLN A 57 24.14 -7.63 36.77
CA GLN A 57 24.10 -6.95 35.51
C GLN A 57 23.22 -5.71 35.66
N CYS A 58 23.68 -4.58 35.18
CA CYS A 58 22.84 -3.36 35.09
C CYS A 58 21.92 -3.55 33.88
N VAL A 59 20.60 -3.45 34.11
CA VAL A 59 19.58 -3.64 33.08
C VAL A 59 18.49 -2.58 33.23
N GLY A 60 18.14 -1.95 32.13
CA GLY A 60 17.05 -0.97 32.05
C GLY A 60 15.79 -1.54 31.44
N LEU A 61 14.72 -0.80 31.59
CA LEU A 61 13.46 -1.06 30.91
C LEU A 61 13.45 -0.32 29.57
N PRO A 62 13.00 -0.96 28.47
CA PRO A 62 12.86 -0.27 27.19
C PRO A 62 12.01 0.99 27.34
N ILE A 63 12.45 2.07 26.71
CA ILE A 63 11.70 3.34 26.67
C ILE A 63 10.69 3.26 25.54
N ASP A 64 9.43 3.53 25.86
CA ASP A 64 8.38 3.61 24.85
C ASP A 64 8.46 4.91 24.01
N CYS A 65 7.65 5.03 23.00
CA CYS A 65 7.67 6.21 22.11
C CYS A 65 7.25 7.54 22.81
N ASN A 66 6.71 7.50 24.03
CA ASN A 66 6.46 8.68 24.88
C ASN A 66 7.65 8.99 25.82
N GLY A 67 8.71 8.21 25.75
CA GLY A 67 9.87 8.37 26.61
C GLY A 67 9.70 7.76 28.02
N VAL A 68 8.74 6.83 28.20
CA VAL A 68 8.45 6.21 29.49
C VAL A 68 9.13 4.85 29.56
N PRO A 69 10.10 4.64 30.50
CA PRO A 69 10.73 3.35 30.72
C PRO A 69 9.70 2.28 31.14
N GLY A 70 9.65 1.17 30.44
CA GLY A 70 8.68 0.10 30.67
C GLY A 70 7.26 0.46 30.27
N GLY A 71 7.06 1.58 29.56
CA GLY A 71 5.77 1.98 28.99
C GLY A 71 5.34 1.05 27.87
N GLY A 72 4.04 1.10 27.55
CA GLY A 72 3.43 0.26 26.51
C GLY A 72 3.00 1.06 25.28
N ALA A 73 3.34 2.34 25.17
CA ALA A 73 2.96 3.15 24.03
C ALA A 73 3.78 2.74 22.80
N VAL A 74 3.07 2.44 21.71
CA VAL A 74 3.66 2.15 20.41
C VAL A 74 3.28 3.24 19.43
N VAL A 75 4.14 3.49 18.45
CA VAL A 75 3.80 4.39 17.33
C VAL A 75 2.76 3.69 16.49
N ASP A 76 1.62 4.33 16.27
CA ASP A 76 0.56 3.81 15.42
C ASP A 76 0.90 3.97 13.92
N LEU A 77 0.03 3.46 13.04
CA LEU A 77 0.21 3.57 11.59
C LEU A 77 0.24 5.03 11.08
N CYS A 78 -0.18 5.98 11.91
CA CYS A 78 -0.18 7.41 11.60
C CYS A 78 1.09 8.12 12.07
N GLY A 79 2.04 7.38 12.67
CA GLY A 79 3.23 7.96 13.28
C GLY A 79 2.98 8.63 14.64
N VAL A 80 1.79 8.45 15.23
CA VAL A 80 1.42 9.02 16.52
C VAL A 80 1.73 8.02 17.64
N CYS A 81 2.52 8.45 18.61
CA CYS A 81 2.82 7.62 19.77
C CYS A 81 1.56 7.46 20.65
N GLY A 82 1.19 6.22 20.94
CA GLY A 82 -0.01 5.88 21.72
C GLY A 82 -1.32 6.17 20.99
N GLY A 83 -1.28 6.38 19.67
CA GLY A 83 -2.46 6.60 18.85
C GLY A 83 -3.29 5.32 18.66
N ASN A 84 -4.51 5.49 18.16
CA ASN A 84 -5.48 4.41 17.95
C ASN A 84 -5.56 3.98 16.47
N ASN A 85 -4.58 4.34 15.64
CA ASN A 85 -4.65 4.25 14.18
C ASN A 85 -5.78 5.11 13.57
N ASP A 86 -6.30 6.06 14.34
CA ASP A 86 -7.21 7.09 13.85
C ASP A 86 -6.40 8.13 13.06
N CYS A 87 -5.78 7.67 11.99
CA CYS A 87 -5.22 8.59 11.02
C CYS A 87 -6.41 9.34 10.44
N VAL A 88 -6.76 10.46 11.05
CA VAL A 88 -7.62 11.45 10.43
C VAL A 88 -6.79 12.18 9.36
N VAL A 89 -6.27 11.45 8.40
CA VAL A 89 -6.29 11.95 7.05
C VAL A 89 -7.77 11.96 6.73
N ALA A 90 -8.37 13.12 6.55
CA ALA A 90 -9.68 13.21 5.94
C ALA A 90 -9.52 12.48 4.60
N SER A 91 -9.81 11.18 4.57
CA SER A 91 -9.73 10.37 3.36
C SER A 91 -10.92 10.84 2.53
N THR A 92 -10.63 11.74 1.60
CA THR A 92 -11.63 12.20 0.65
C THR A 92 -11.77 11.08 -0.38
N CYS A 93 -12.93 10.44 -0.39
CA CYS A 93 -13.25 9.48 -1.42
C CYS A 93 -13.71 10.25 -2.66
N TYR A 94 -12.98 10.09 -3.76
CA TYR A 94 -13.36 10.62 -5.06
C TYR A 94 -13.98 9.49 -5.88
N THR A 95 -15.13 9.75 -6.48
CA THR A 95 -15.66 8.90 -7.56
C THR A 95 -15.60 9.72 -8.84
N LEU A 96 -14.71 9.33 -9.73
CA LEU A 96 -14.48 10.01 -10.99
C LEU A 96 -15.24 9.27 -12.07
N THR A 97 -16.13 9.99 -12.75
CA THR A 97 -16.76 9.50 -13.97
C THR A 97 -15.94 9.97 -15.16
N SER A 98 -15.94 9.19 -16.22
CA SER A 98 -15.37 9.63 -17.48
C SER A 98 -16.04 10.93 -17.96
N VAL A 99 -15.24 11.84 -18.56
CA VAL A 99 -15.72 13.16 -19.02
C VAL A 99 -16.19 13.07 -20.46
N SER A 100 -17.12 13.96 -20.85
CA SER A 100 -17.60 14.08 -22.23
C SER A 100 -16.47 14.27 -23.25
N GLY A 101 -16.63 13.74 -24.45
CA GLY A 101 -15.67 13.86 -25.55
C GLY A 101 -14.71 12.69 -25.66
N ASN A 102 -15.19 11.54 -26.10
CA ASN A 102 -14.43 10.28 -26.30
C ASN A 102 -13.67 9.84 -25.03
N PRO A 103 -14.40 9.53 -23.95
CA PRO A 103 -13.76 9.19 -22.67
C PRO A 103 -13.28 7.74 -22.59
N ASP A 104 -13.72 6.88 -23.50
CA ASP A 104 -13.31 5.48 -23.60
C ASP A 104 -13.17 5.05 -25.06
N GLY A 105 -12.41 3.99 -25.28
CA GLY A 105 -12.20 3.44 -26.60
C GLY A 105 -11.38 2.17 -26.57
N GLU A 106 -11.35 1.51 -27.73
CA GLU A 106 -10.66 0.25 -27.98
C GLU A 106 -9.74 0.45 -29.19
N GLU A 107 -8.47 0.12 -29.02
CA GLU A 107 -7.49 0.05 -30.11
C GLU A 107 -7.32 -1.42 -30.48
N ALA A 108 -7.75 -1.79 -31.66
CA ALA A 108 -7.62 -3.14 -32.17
C ALA A 108 -6.16 -3.49 -32.49
N GLU A 109 -5.86 -4.78 -32.67
CA GLU A 109 -4.53 -5.32 -32.97
C GLU A 109 -3.86 -4.68 -34.21
N ASN A 110 -4.68 -4.23 -35.18
CA ASN A 110 -4.21 -3.54 -36.37
C ASN A 110 -4.03 -2.03 -36.20
N GLY A 111 -4.20 -1.51 -34.99
CA GLY A 111 -4.09 -0.10 -34.61
C GLY A 111 -5.34 0.74 -34.84
N ASN A 112 -6.39 0.21 -35.43
CA ASN A 112 -7.63 0.95 -35.62
C ASN A 112 -8.31 1.23 -34.28
N ILE A 113 -8.82 2.46 -34.11
CA ILE A 113 -9.45 2.90 -32.86
C ILE A 113 -10.97 2.95 -33.04
N TYR A 114 -11.66 2.36 -32.08
CA TYR A 114 -13.10 2.32 -31.96
C TYR A 114 -13.51 2.98 -30.63
N ASN A 115 -14.15 4.13 -30.69
CA ASN A 115 -14.51 4.93 -29.51
C ASN A 115 -16.00 5.30 -29.46
N ASN A 116 -16.81 4.67 -30.27
CA ASN A 116 -18.27 4.79 -30.26
C ASN A 116 -18.86 3.39 -30.36
N THR A 117 -18.47 2.53 -29.42
CA THR A 117 -18.93 1.15 -29.35
C THR A 117 -20.02 0.99 -28.30
N GLY A 118 -20.92 0.05 -28.51
CA GLY A 118 -21.98 -0.24 -27.54
C GLY A 118 -21.49 -0.98 -26.29
N SER A 119 -20.27 -1.47 -26.30
CA SER A 119 -19.56 -2.15 -25.20
C SER A 119 -18.09 -1.80 -25.22
N LEU A 120 -17.44 -1.98 -24.07
CA LEU A 120 -16.00 -2.17 -23.99
C LEU A 120 -15.75 -3.65 -23.84
N ASP A 121 -15.15 -4.27 -24.86
CA ASP A 121 -14.72 -5.66 -24.80
C ASP A 121 -13.27 -5.70 -24.30
N LEU A 122 -13.15 -5.83 -22.97
CA LEU A 122 -11.87 -5.72 -22.29
C LEU A 122 -10.88 -6.75 -22.84
N VAL A 123 -9.91 -6.23 -23.56
CA VAL A 123 -8.70 -6.72 -24.18
C VAL A 123 -8.85 -7.72 -25.35
N PHE A 124 -10.05 -8.12 -25.72
CA PHE A 124 -10.26 -8.95 -26.91
C PHE A 124 -11.65 -8.75 -27.53
N ASP A 125 -11.70 -8.45 -28.80
CA ASP A 125 -12.92 -8.42 -29.60
C ASP A 125 -12.81 -9.45 -30.73
N GLY A 126 -13.76 -10.38 -30.73
CA GLY A 126 -13.82 -11.45 -31.72
C GLY A 126 -14.56 -11.10 -33.01
N GLU A 127 -14.84 -9.82 -33.30
CA GLU A 127 -15.42 -9.43 -34.57
C GLU A 127 -14.52 -9.81 -35.75
N ALA A 128 -15.10 -10.47 -36.74
CA ALA A 128 -14.34 -11.03 -37.85
C ALA A 128 -14.15 -10.06 -39.03
N THR A 129 -14.98 -8.98 -39.10
CA THR A 129 -14.95 -8.08 -40.25
C THR A 129 -15.29 -6.64 -39.82
N PRO A 130 -14.30 -5.76 -39.71
CA PRO A 130 -12.86 -6.07 -39.73
C PRO A 130 -12.42 -6.84 -38.47
N TRP A 131 -11.40 -7.68 -38.61
CA TRP A 131 -10.81 -8.39 -37.48
C TRP A 131 -10.23 -7.42 -36.46
N ARG A 132 -10.63 -7.54 -35.18
CA ARG A 132 -10.18 -6.65 -34.13
C ARG A 132 -9.13 -7.30 -33.22
N GLY A 133 -9.28 -8.57 -32.88
CA GLY A 133 -8.29 -9.36 -32.14
C GLY A 133 -8.06 -8.87 -30.70
N ASN A 134 -6.81 -8.98 -30.26
CA ASN A 134 -6.38 -8.40 -29.01
C ASN A 134 -6.38 -6.87 -29.13
N GLN A 135 -6.75 -6.20 -28.06
CA GLN A 135 -6.90 -4.75 -28.09
C GLN A 135 -6.40 -4.08 -26.81
N VAL A 136 -6.05 -2.81 -26.94
CA VAL A 136 -5.80 -1.92 -25.82
C VAL A 136 -7.06 -1.10 -25.54
N VAL A 137 -7.58 -1.20 -24.33
CA VAL A 137 -8.72 -0.37 -23.89
C VAL A 137 -8.20 0.85 -23.15
N ALA A 138 -8.69 2.02 -23.54
CA ALA A 138 -8.32 3.27 -22.90
C ALA A 138 -9.56 3.93 -22.26
N LEU A 139 -9.38 4.42 -21.02
CA LEU A 139 -10.39 5.12 -20.24
C LEU A 139 -9.82 6.44 -19.75
N ARG A 140 -10.46 7.57 -20.11
CA ARG A 140 -10.01 8.90 -19.71
C ARG A 140 -10.92 9.52 -18.65
N PHE A 141 -10.32 9.90 -17.53
CA PHE A 141 -10.96 10.58 -16.42
C PHE A 141 -10.38 11.99 -16.31
N GLY A 142 -11.24 12.99 -16.25
CA GLY A 142 -10.82 14.40 -16.17
C GLY A 142 -11.29 15.09 -14.90
N ASN A 143 -10.84 16.33 -14.72
CA ASN A 143 -11.15 17.16 -13.55
C ASN A 143 -10.83 16.48 -12.22
N ILE A 144 -9.69 15.80 -12.17
CA ILE A 144 -9.27 15.03 -11.01
C ILE A 144 -8.83 15.98 -9.89
N ALA A 145 -9.58 15.99 -8.79
CA ALA A 145 -9.36 16.91 -7.68
C ALA A 145 -8.31 16.42 -6.65
N ILE A 146 -7.44 15.50 -7.05
CA ILE A 146 -6.37 14.97 -6.20
C ILE A 146 -5.18 15.93 -6.22
N PRO A 147 -4.70 16.42 -5.05
CA PRO A 147 -3.50 17.25 -4.98
C PRO A 147 -2.25 16.49 -5.45
N ARG A 148 -1.22 17.24 -5.88
CA ARG A 148 0.08 16.64 -6.15
C ARG A 148 0.67 16.04 -4.87
N ASP A 149 1.37 14.91 -5.02
CA ASP A 149 2.01 14.16 -3.93
C ASP A 149 1.03 13.69 -2.84
N ALA A 150 -0.28 13.66 -3.13
CA ALA A 150 -1.26 13.11 -2.19
C ALA A 150 -1.08 11.59 -2.04
N PRO A 151 -1.04 11.06 -0.81
CA PRO A 151 -1.03 9.62 -0.59
C PRO A 151 -2.36 9.01 -1.04
N ILE A 152 -2.30 7.90 -1.77
CA ILE A 152 -3.47 7.19 -2.29
C ILE A 152 -3.65 5.89 -1.51
N LEU A 153 -4.64 5.85 -0.65
CA LEU A 153 -4.89 4.67 0.19
C LEU A 153 -5.46 3.50 -0.61
N GLN A 154 -6.26 3.77 -1.63
CA GLN A 154 -6.84 2.79 -2.53
C GLN A 154 -7.31 3.48 -3.81
N ALA A 155 -7.11 2.83 -4.96
CA ALA A 155 -7.66 3.24 -6.24
C ALA A 155 -8.05 2.02 -7.08
N TYR A 156 -9.15 2.09 -7.82
CA TYR A 156 -9.56 1.03 -8.74
C TYR A 156 -10.54 1.56 -9.79
N VAL A 157 -10.56 0.92 -10.94
CA VAL A 157 -11.64 1.14 -11.92
C VAL A 157 -12.77 0.17 -11.62
N GLN A 158 -13.97 0.72 -11.44
CA GLN A 158 -15.21 -0.03 -11.31
C GLN A 158 -15.93 -0.08 -12.65
N PHE A 159 -16.13 -1.28 -13.15
CA PHE A 159 -16.95 -1.53 -14.35
C PHE A 159 -18.35 -1.96 -13.98
N THR A 160 -19.27 -1.83 -14.95
CA THR A 160 -20.56 -2.50 -14.93
C THR A 160 -20.59 -3.50 -16.08
N ALA A 161 -20.83 -4.77 -15.77
CA ALA A 161 -20.91 -5.82 -16.79
C ALA A 161 -22.04 -5.53 -17.80
N ARG A 162 -21.73 -5.50 -19.09
CA ARG A 162 -22.75 -5.37 -20.12
C ARG A 162 -23.44 -6.70 -20.42
N GLY A 163 -22.68 -7.79 -20.37
CA GLY A 163 -23.16 -9.12 -20.65
C GLY A 163 -22.33 -10.20 -19.98
N THR A 164 -22.59 -11.43 -20.36
CA THR A 164 -21.91 -12.63 -19.84
C THR A 164 -20.91 -13.21 -20.84
N GLY A 165 -20.54 -12.45 -21.88
CA GLY A 165 -19.59 -12.84 -22.93
C GLY A 165 -18.17 -12.85 -22.40
N ASN A 166 -17.79 -13.95 -21.74
CA ASN A 166 -16.46 -14.13 -21.17
C ASN A 166 -15.58 -14.98 -22.10
N LEU A 167 -14.31 -14.63 -22.21
CA LEU A 167 -13.26 -15.48 -22.71
C LEU A 167 -12.24 -15.68 -21.60
N SER A 168 -11.98 -16.94 -21.24
CA SER A 168 -11.09 -17.31 -20.13
C SER A 168 -9.98 -18.26 -20.62
N PRO A 169 -8.77 -18.23 -20.02
CA PRO A 169 -8.41 -17.37 -18.89
C PRO A 169 -8.46 -15.90 -19.27
N SER A 170 -8.60 -15.02 -18.25
CA SER A 170 -8.51 -13.56 -18.43
C SER A 170 -7.38 -13.06 -17.54
N VAL A 171 -6.32 -12.60 -18.15
CA VAL A 171 -5.12 -12.05 -17.50
C VAL A 171 -4.84 -10.72 -18.15
N MET A 172 -5.09 -9.67 -17.43
CA MET A 172 -4.98 -8.29 -17.90
C MET A 172 -3.91 -7.55 -17.11
N ASN A 173 -3.33 -6.54 -17.72
CA ASN A 173 -2.46 -5.56 -17.11
C ASN A 173 -3.12 -4.20 -17.20
N VAL A 174 -3.17 -3.50 -16.08
CA VAL A 174 -3.74 -2.16 -15.98
C VAL A 174 -2.64 -1.18 -15.65
N ALA A 175 -2.47 -0.16 -16.45
CA ALA A 175 -1.50 0.92 -16.22
C ALA A 175 -2.16 2.28 -16.41
N LEU A 176 -1.56 3.32 -15.87
CA LEU A 176 -1.95 4.69 -16.18
C LEU A 176 -0.99 5.28 -17.21
N GLN A 177 -1.48 6.21 -18.04
CA GLN A 177 -0.57 6.97 -18.89
C GLN A 177 0.37 7.82 -18.02
N ALA A 178 1.67 7.67 -18.23
CA ALA A 178 2.71 8.43 -17.54
C ALA A 178 2.75 9.88 -18.07
N SER A 179 1.73 10.66 -17.75
CA SER A 179 1.55 12.04 -18.22
C SER A 179 1.07 12.93 -17.08
N ASP A 180 1.54 14.18 -17.05
CA ASP A 180 1.11 15.16 -16.06
C ASP A 180 -0.36 15.55 -16.25
N ASN A 181 -0.81 15.64 -17.51
CA ASN A 181 -2.20 15.88 -17.88
C ASN A 181 -2.48 15.09 -19.17
N ALA A 182 -3.13 13.96 -19.02
CA ALA A 182 -3.36 13.06 -20.14
C ALA A 182 -4.23 13.73 -21.24
N PRO A 183 -3.76 13.80 -22.49
CA PRO A 183 -4.52 14.36 -23.59
C PRO A 183 -5.78 13.54 -23.87
N ALA A 184 -6.71 14.12 -24.63
CA ALA A 184 -7.87 13.38 -25.12
C ALA A 184 -7.43 12.12 -25.89
N LEU A 185 -8.30 11.11 -25.90
CA LEU A 185 -8.09 9.94 -26.72
C LEU A 185 -8.23 10.33 -28.20
N GLY A 186 -7.21 10.00 -28.98
CA GLY A 186 -7.14 10.29 -30.40
C GLY A 186 -7.76 9.19 -31.26
N PHE A 187 -7.71 9.40 -32.59
CA PHE A 187 -8.18 8.43 -33.59
C PHE A 187 -7.03 8.00 -34.52
N THR A 188 -5.81 8.46 -34.23
CA THR A 188 -4.65 8.03 -35.01
C THR A 188 -4.36 6.58 -34.68
N PRO A 189 -4.16 5.73 -35.67
CA PRO A 189 -3.80 4.33 -35.43
C PRO A 189 -2.63 4.21 -34.44
N PHE A 190 -2.74 3.27 -33.51
CA PHE A 190 -1.78 3.01 -32.44
C PHE A 190 -1.62 4.16 -31.43
N ASP A 191 -2.62 5.03 -31.26
CA ASP A 191 -2.56 6.11 -30.26
C ASP A 191 -2.50 5.56 -28.84
N PHE A 192 -3.26 4.51 -28.51
CA PHE A 192 -3.34 4.02 -27.15
C PHE A 192 -2.09 3.21 -26.76
N SER A 193 -1.70 2.28 -27.63
CA SER A 193 -0.54 1.40 -27.41
C SER A 193 0.80 2.15 -27.44
N SER A 194 0.87 3.33 -28.06
CA SER A 194 2.09 4.15 -28.10
C SER A 194 2.23 5.09 -26.89
N ARG A 195 1.23 5.19 -26.01
CA ARG A 195 1.28 6.07 -24.85
C ARG A 195 2.25 5.55 -23.80
N PRO A 196 3.15 6.40 -23.23
CA PRO A 196 4.01 5.97 -22.14
C PRO A 196 3.16 5.64 -20.92
N THR A 197 3.52 4.55 -20.21
CA THR A 197 2.76 4.06 -19.07
C THR A 197 3.56 4.07 -17.78
N THR A 198 2.85 4.12 -16.64
CA THR A 198 3.35 3.78 -15.32
C THR A 198 3.68 2.30 -15.23
N SER A 199 4.17 1.86 -14.09
CA SER A 199 4.24 0.44 -13.76
C SER A 199 2.84 -0.19 -13.86
N SER A 200 2.74 -1.36 -14.50
CA SER A 200 1.47 -2.05 -14.68
C SER A 200 1.09 -2.89 -13.47
N VAL A 201 -0.20 -2.97 -13.21
CA VAL A 201 -0.81 -3.77 -12.14
C VAL A 201 -1.55 -4.95 -12.77
N PRO A 202 -1.21 -6.21 -12.42
CA PRO A 202 -1.91 -7.37 -12.94
C PRO A 202 -3.34 -7.45 -12.40
N TRP A 203 -4.28 -7.80 -13.28
CA TRP A 203 -5.68 -7.99 -12.96
C TRP A 203 -6.23 -9.24 -13.64
N ALA A 204 -6.74 -10.18 -12.85
CA ALA A 204 -7.35 -11.41 -13.34
C ALA A 204 -8.84 -11.45 -12.94
N PRO A 205 -9.72 -10.76 -13.67
CA PRO A 205 -11.14 -10.71 -13.32
C PRO A 205 -11.79 -12.09 -13.43
N PRO A 206 -12.62 -12.50 -12.45
CA PRO A 206 -13.42 -13.71 -12.58
C PRO A 206 -14.42 -13.55 -13.73
N SER A 207 -15.04 -14.66 -14.15
CA SER A 207 -16.11 -14.60 -15.15
C SER A 207 -17.30 -13.78 -14.65
N TRP A 208 -17.79 -12.87 -15.50
CA TRP A 208 -18.98 -12.05 -15.19
C TRP A 208 -20.22 -12.79 -15.64
N THR A 209 -20.96 -13.31 -14.68
CA THR A 209 -22.11 -14.21 -14.92
C THR A 209 -23.47 -13.52 -14.88
N VAL A 210 -23.50 -12.25 -14.46
CA VAL A 210 -24.73 -11.46 -14.32
C VAL A 210 -24.59 -10.14 -15.07
N ALA A 211 -25.47 -9.90 -16.01
CA ALA A 211 -25.53 -8.62 -16.72
C ALA A 211 -25.91 -7.49 -15.76
N ASN A 212 -25.31 -6.32 -15.97
CA ASN A 212 -25.42 -5.13 -15.12
C ASN A 212 -24.86 -5.29 -13.70
N ALA A 213 -24.15 -6.37 -13.38
CA ALA A 213 -23.42 -6.48 -12.14
C ALA A 213 -22.28 -5.41 -12.09
N ASN A 214 -22.10 -4.80 -10.92
CA ASN A 214 -21.07 -3.78 -10.67
C ASN A 214 -20.43 -3.94 -9.27
N GLY A 215 -20.29 -5.17 -8.83
CA GLY A 215 -19.67 -5.50 -7.55
C GLY A 215 -18.14 -5.63 -7.62
N VAL A 216 -17.56 -6.26 -6.59
CA VAL A 216 -16.10 -6.47 -6.48
C VAL A 216 -15.54 -7.28 -7.67
N ALA A 217 -16.32 -8.22 -8.22
CA ALA A 217 -15.92 -9.01 -9.38
C ALA A 217 -15.69 -8.18 -10.67
N GLN A 218 -16.27 -6.98 -10.75
CA GLN A 218 -16.14 -6.03 -11.85
C GLN A 218 -15.16 -4.90 -11.55
N ARG A 219 -14.32 -5.09 -10.54
CA ARG A 219 -13.35 -4.08 -10.09
C ARG A 219 -11.94 -4.52 -10.45
N THR A 220 -11.09 -3.59 -10.87
CA THR A 220 -9.66 -3.88 -11.05
C THR A 220 -8.99 -4.24 -9.71
N SER A 221 -7.78 -4.76 -9.78
CA SER A 221 -6.86 -4.73 -8.64
C SER A 221 -6.64 -3.30 -8.16
N ASP A 222 -6.04 -3.14 -6.99
CA ASP A 222 -5.70 -1.82 -6.44
C ASP A 222 -4.64 -1.13 -7.31
N LEU A 223 -4.97 0.06 -7.76
CA LEU A 223 -4.15 0.92 -8.63
C LEU A 223 -3.49 2.07 -7.86
N SER A 224 -3.50 2.06 -6.53
CA SER A 224 -2.99 3.17 -5.70
C SER A 224 -1.58 3.58 -6.10
N SER A 225 -0.67 2.62 -6.25
CA SER A 225 0.72 2.89 -6.67
C SER A 225 0.83 3.55 -8.04
N ALA A 226 0.02 3.13 -9.02
CA ALA A 226 0.03 3.72 -10.35
C ALA A 226 -0.58 5.14 -10.35
N VAL A 227 -1.59 5.39 -9.52
CA VAL A 227 -2.16 6.74 -9.34
C VAL A 227 -1.16 7.64 -8.64
N GLU A 228 -0.47 7.17 -7.59
CA GLU A 228 0.60 7.91 -6.90
C GLU A 228 1.73 8.29 -7.85
N GLU A 229 2.14 7.38 -8.75
CA GLU A 229 3.16 7.67 -9.76
C GLU A 229 2.73 8.84 -10.67
N VAL A 230 1.45 8.95 -11.00
CA VAL A 230 0.94 10.05 -11.83
C VAL A 230 0.81 11.35 -11.03
N VAL A 231 0.21 11.31 -9.82
CA VAL A 231 0.00 12.54 -9.03
C VAL A 231 1.30 13.06 -8.42
N GLY A 232 2.33 12.22 -8.27
CA GLY A 232 3.68 12.61 -7.86
C GLY A 232 4.50 13.31 -8.94
N ARG A 233 4.03 13.37 -10.18
CA ARG A 233 4.77 14.00 -11.28
C ARG A 233 4.90 15.52 -11.09
N PRO A 234 6.04 16.13 -11.43
CA PRO A 234 6.28 17.55 -11.21
C PRO A 234 5.26 18.50 -11.85
N GLY A 235 4.68 18.10 -12.99
CA GLY A 235 3.67 18.91 -13.72
C GLY A 235 2.23 18.56 -13.39
N TRP A 236 2.00 17.64 -12.45
CA TRP A 236 0.63 17.33 -12.01
C TRP A 236 -0.02 18.50 -11.27
N SER A 237 -1.27 18.76 -11.56
CA SER A 237 -2.10 19.74 -10.87
C SER A 237 -3.54 19.24 -10.74
N GLN A 238 -4.22 19.64 -9.69
CA GLN A 238 -5.66 19.41 -9.55
C GLN A 238 -6.40 19.91 -10.78
N GLY A 239 -7.39 19.16 -11.24
CA GLY A 239 -8.15 19.43 -12.47
C GLY A 239 -7.55 18.75 -13.71
N ASN A 240 -6.35 18.22 -13.65
CA ASN A 240 -5.76 17.46 -14.74
C ASN A 240 -6.51 16.14 -14.99
N ALA A 241 -6.18 15.48 -16.09
CA ALA A 241 -6.78 14.23 -16.52
C ALA A 241 -5.80 13.07 -16.43
N MET A 242 -6.33 11.87 -16.18
CA MET A 242 -5.63 10.58 -16.26
C MET A 242 -6.25 9.72 -17.36
N VAL A 243 -5.43 8.86 -17.96
CA VAL A 243 -5.88 7.78 -18.83
C VAL A 243 -5.43 6.46 -18.21
N VAL A 244 -6.37 5.55 -18.07
CA VAL A 244 -6.12 4.15 -17.71
C VAL A 244 -6.06 3.34 -19.00
N LEU A 245 -5.04 2.52 -19.12
CA LEU A 245 -4.81 1.62 -20.26
C LEU A 245 -4.88 0.18 -19.76
N ILE A 246 -5.59 -0.66 -20.51
CA ILE A 246 -5.78 -2.07 -20.18
C ILE A 246 -5.45 -2.90 -21.40
N GLU A 247 -4.57 -3.88 -21.22
CA GLU A 247 -4.14 -4.83 -22.24
C GLU A 247 -4.02 -6.25 -21.66
N GLY A 248 -3.83 -7.26 -22.49
CA GLY A 248 -3.61 -8.62 -22.01
C GLY A 248 -4.36 -9.67 -22.81
N GLU A 249 -4.93 -10.66 -22.10
CA GLU A 249 -5.62 -11.80 -22.70
C GLU A 249 -6.99 -12.05 -22.07
N GLY A 250 -7.88 -12.71 -22.82
CA GLY A 250 -9.23 -13.01 -22.39
C GLY A 250 -10.22 -11.89 -22.70
N ARG A 251 -11.45 -12.03 -22.26
CA ARG A 251 -12.50 -11.01 -22.48
C ARG A 251 -13.46 -10.88 -21.31
N ARG A 252 -13.78 -9.63 -20.98
CA ARG A 252 -14.96 -9.24 -20.20
C ARG A 252 -15.64 -8.10 -20.93
N SER A 253 -16.97 -8.08 -21.00
CA SER A 253 -17.71 -7.03 -21.69
C SER A 253 -18.34 -6.07 -20.69
N ALA A 254 -17.93 -4.81 -20.75
CA ALA A 254 -18.43 -3.72 -19.91
C ALA A 254 -19.30 -2.73 -20.70
N TRP A 255 -20.09 -1.94 -20.00
CA TRP A 255 -20.78 -0.81 -20.62
C TRP A 255 -19.79 0.29 -20.99
N SER A 256 -19.88 0.76 -22.24
CA SER A 256 -19.18 1.97 -22.69
C SER A 256 -19.92 3.23 -22.25
N TRP A 257 -19.22 4.35 -22.23
CA TRP A 257 -19.79 5.65 -21.91
C TRP A 257 -20.84 6.08 -22.96
N ASP A 258 -20.58 5.85 -24.23
CA ASP A 258 -21.47 6.20 -25.33
C ASP A 258 -22.83 5.52 -25.24
N GLN A 259 -22.84 4.28 -24.79
CA GLN A 259 -24.08 3.52 -24.64
C GLN A 259 -24.80 3.82 -23.34
N SER A 260 -24.07 4.05 -22.24
CA SER A 260 -24.69 4.34 -20.95
C SER A 260 -23.73 5.05 -20.00
N GLN A 261 -23.80 6.37 -19.92
CA GLN A 261 -22.98 7.17 -18.99
C GLN A 261 -23.16 6.75 -17.52
N ALA A 262 -24.39 6.35 -17.14
CA ALA A 262 -24.67 5.90 -15.77
C ALA A 262 -23.98 4.57 -15.39
N ARG A 263 -23.64 3.75 -16.40
CA ARG A 263 -23.01 2.44 -16.23
C ARG A 263 -21.57 2.39 -16.72
N ALA A 264 -21.07 3.49 -17.28
CA ALA A 264 -19.69 3.61 -17.72
C ALA A 264 -18.71 3.37 -16.57
N ALA A 265 -17.47 3.08 -16.92
CA ALA A 265 -16.37 2.89 -15.97
C ALA A 265 -16.19 4.12 -15.07
N ARG A 266 -15.82 3.87 -13.81
CA ARG A 266 -15.54 4.89 -12.79
C ARG A 266 -14.21 4.59 -12.11
N LEU A 267 -13.42 5.62 -11.89
CA LEU A 267 -12.18 5.56 -11.11
C LEU A 267 -12.44 6.06 -9.69
#